data_af6fe5874c5a03c4f6aca7702910b9c3
#
_entry.id   af6fe5874c5a03c4f6aca7702910b9c3
#
_cell.length_a   1.000
_cell.length_b   1.000
_cell.length_c   1.000
_cell.angle_alpha   90.00
_cell.angle_beta   90.00
_cell.angle_gamma   90.00
#
_symmetry.space_group_name_H-M   'P 1'
#
loop_
_entity.id
_entity.type
_entity.pdbx_description
1 polymer ?
#
loop_
_entity_poly.entity_id
_entity_poly.type
_entity_poly.pdbx_seq_one_letter_code
_entity_poly.pdbx_strand_id
1 'polypeptide(L)'
;MKKILVVAALFASMAAASAQQFGVIGGMTLSTLDGAKNPDENKLMTLYQAGVAYKADLGAGFALQPTLTYQVKGASVKQSNDITSTSKTGFVELSVGAQWGPDLLVFRPYLFVEPYVGYGVSGTEKLGWSNISEDLLKKYNTALTDAKNKLEYGVGGGLGVEIARHIQLSCQLFRNFGLLYKQDKFGEGDLAKVKTAYDGLKNYQGVKINLAILF
;
A
#
# COMPACT_ATOMS: atom_id res chain seq x y z
N MET A 1 -10.41 -25.16 -0.58
CA MET A 1 -11.84 -25.04 -0.89
C MET A 1 -12.66 -24.47 0.27
N LYS A 2 -12.62 -25.02 1.50
CA LYS A 2 -13.42 -24.50 2.65
C LYS A 2 -13.17 -23.02 2.99
N LYS A 3 -11.93 -22.54 2.90
CA LYS A 3 -11.57 -21.14 3.18
C LYS A 3 -12.14 -20.15 2.13
N ILE A 4 -12.23 -20.56 0.87
CA ILE A 4 -12.81 -19.76 -0.22
C ILE A 4 -14.33 -19.68 -0.05
N LEU A 5 -14.97 -20.77 0.40
CA LEU A 5 -16.40 -20.80 0.70
C LEU A 5 -16.78 -19.88 1.87
N VAL A 6 -15.94 -19.79 2.90
CA VAL A 6 -16.17 -18.87 4.03
C VAL A 6 -16.06 -17.41 3.57
N VAL A 7 -15.09 -17.09 2.73
CA VAL A 7 -14.94 -15.74 2.17
C VAL A 7 -16.13 -15.42 1.25
N ALA A 8 -16.54 -16.35 0.38
CA ALA A 8 -17.70 -16.18 -0.49
C ALA A 8 -19.00 -16.04 0.31
N ALA A 9 -19.19 -16.79 1.41
CA ALA A 9 -20.34 -16.67 2.29
C ALA A 9 -20.36 -15.33 3.03
N LEU A 10 -19.21 -14.81 3.44
CA LEU A 10 -19.09 -13.46 4.00
C LEU A 10 -19.52 -12.39 2.99
N PHE A 11 -19.06 -12.49 1.74
CA PHE A 11 -19.48 -11.56 0.68
C PHE A 11 -20.99 -11.71 0.35
N ALA A 12 -21.52 -12.92 0.34
CA ALA A 12 -22.95 -13.16 0.10
C ALA A 12 -23.84 -12.63 1.24
N SER A 13 -23.39 -12.72 2.50
CA SER A 13 -24.13 -12.16 3.65
C SER A 13 -24.11 -10.62 3.66
N MET A 14 -23.06 -10.01 3.11
CA MET A 14 -23.01 -8.56 2.94
C MET A 14 -24.02 -8.06 1.88
N ALA A 15 -24.35 -8.88 0.89
CA ALA A 15 -25.33 -8.53 -0.16
C ALA A 15 -26.79 -8.38 0.35
N ALA A 16 -27.10 -8.84 1.55
CA ALA A 16 -28.43 -8.78 2.14
C ALA A 16 -28.70 -7.53 3.01
N ALA A 17 -27.72 -6.67 3.23
CA ALA A 17 -27.86 -5.48 4.07
C ALA A 17 -28.50 -4.32 3.29
N SER A 18 -29.55 -3.73 3.82
CA SER A 18 -30.36 -2.68 3.18
C SER A 18 -29.69 -1.30 3.02
N ALA A 19 -28.45 -1.15 3.44
CA ALA A 19 -27.68 0.10 3.38
C ALA A 19 -26.31 -0.13 2.72
N GLN A 20 -26.35 -0.57 1.45
CA GLN A 20 -25.17 -0.86 0.66
C GLN A 20 -24.86 0.31 -0.27
N GLN A 21 -23.61 0.71 -0.32
CA GLN A 21 -23.17 1.79 -1.19
C GLN A 21 -21.93 1.34 -1.98
N PHE A 22 -21.99 1.55 -3.29
CA PHE A 22 -20.81 1.47 -4.14
C PHE A 22 -20.18 2.85 -4.24
N GLY A 23 -18.91 2.89 -4.57
CA GLY A 23 -18.23 4.16 -4.74
C GLY A 23 -16.91 4.06 -5.45
N VAL A 24 -16.37 5.21 -5.74
CA VAL A 24 -15.01 5.38 -6.25
C VAL A 24 -14.16 5.99 -5.16
N ILE A 25 -12.92 5.57 -5.09
CA ILE A 25 -11.93 6.07 -4.13
C ILE A 25 -10.67 6.52 -4.87
N GLY A 26 -10.13 7.65 -4.46
CA GLY A 26 -8.85 8.15 -4.93
C GLY A 26 -8.10 8.82 -3.81
N GLY A 27 -6.78 8.94 -3.95
CA GLY A 27 -6.01 9.55 -2.90
C GLY A 27 -4.53 9.65 -3.20
N MET A 28 -3.82 10.14 -2.20
CA MET A 28 -2.37 10.25 -2.19
C MET A 28 -1.77 9.30 -1.16
N THR A 29 -0.67 8.67 -1.54
CA THR A 29 0.14 7.81 -0.67
C THR A 29 1.50 8.45 -0.47
N LEU A 30 1.82 8.79 0.77
CA LEU A 30 3.14 9.23 1.20
C LEU A 30 3.84 8.00 1.76
N SER A 31 4.79 7.43 1.03
CA SER A 31 5.44 6.18 1.42
C SER A 31 6.95 6.30 1.51
N THR A 32 7.51 5.44 2.35
CA THR A 32 8.93 5.29 2.59
C THR A 32 9.24 3.84 2.93
N LEU A 33 10.53 3.48 3.07
CA LEU A 33 10.95 2.15 3.50
C LEU A 33 11.15 2.09 5.02
N ASP A 34 10.65 1.03 5.63
CA ASP A 34 10.94 0.68 7.02
C ASP A 34 12.35 0.07 7.12
N GLY A 35 13.10 0.43 8.16
CA GLY A 35 14.44 -0.10 8.41
C GLY A 35 15.60 0.66 7.75
N ALA A 36 15.37 1.80 7.14
CA ALA A 36 16.46 2.66 6.68
C ALA A 36 17.28 3.17 7.87
N LYS A 37 18.61 2.99 7.82
CA LYS A 37 19.53 3.26 8.94
C LYS A 37 19.60 4.74 9.32
N ASN A 38 19.42 5.65 8.36
CA ASN A 38 19.44 7.09 8.56
C ASN A 38 18.12 7.71 8.12
N PRO A 39 17.32 8.29 9.03
CA PRO A 39 16.06 8.95 8.70
C PRO A 39 16.21 10.08 7.67
N ASP A 40 17.33 10.82 7.72
CA ASP A 40 17.59 11.96 6.84
C ASP A 40 17.89 11.56 5.38
N GLU A 41 18.23 10.29 5.16
CA GLU A 41 18.52 9.74 3.84
C GLU A 41 17.29 9.08 3.18
N ASN A 42 16.20 8.89 3.95
CA ASN A 42 15.00 8.22 3.52
C ASN A 42 13.89 9.23 3.17
N LYS A 43 13.77 9.54 1.88
CA LYS A 43 12.80 10.52 1.41
C LYS A 43 11.41 9.92 1.24
N LEU A 44 10.42 10.55 1.84
CA LEU A 44 9.01 10.32 1.56
C LEU A 44 8.71 10.59 0.08
N MET A 45 8.04 9.66 -0.55
CA MET A 45 7.54 9.84 -1.92
C MET A 45 6.03 10.03 -1.91
N THR A 46 5.57 11.09 -2.55
CA THR A 46 4.16 11.33 -2.79
C THR A 46 3.74 10.62 -4.06
N LEU A 47 2.82 9.69 -3.94
CA LEU A 47 2.31 8.85 -5.01
C LEU A 47 0.79 8.82 -4.94
N TYR A 48 0.12 8.11 -5.84
CA TYR A 48 -1.33 8.11 -5.97
C TYR A 48 -1.93 6.73 -5.85
N GLN A 49 -3.22 6.73 -5.56
CA GLN A 49 -4.07 5.54 -5.64
C GLN A 49 -5.45 5.89 -6.17
N ALA A 50 -6.09 4.93 -6.83
CA ALA A 50 -7.46 5.04 -7.31
C ALA A 50 -8.10 3.65 -7.38
N GLY A 51 -9.42 3.58 -7.19
CA GLY A 51 -10.13 2.31 -7.24
C GLY A 51 -11.61 2.44 -6.94
N VAL A 52 -12.18 1.33 -6.53
CA VAL A 52 -13.60 1.19 -6.19
C VAL A 52 -13.74 0.72 -4.75
N ALA A 53 -14.80 1.16 -4.12
CA ALA A 53 -15.16 0.79 -2.76
C ALA A 53 -16.60 0.27 -2.72
N TYR A 54 -16.84 -0.63 -1.78
CA TYR A 54 -18.18 -1.06 -1.43
C TYR A 54 -18.32 -0.94 0.08
N LYS A 55 -19.32 -0.20 0.53
CA LYS A 55 -19.57 0.01 1.95
C LYS A 55 -20.85 -0.72 2.36
N ALA A 56 -20.77 -1.49 3.42
CA ALA A 56 -21.90 -2.14 4.08
C ALA A 56 -22.01 -1.63 5.52
N ASP A 57 -23.09 -0.92 5.81
CA ASP A 57 -23.41 -0.48 7.17
C ASP A 57 -24.01 -1.65 7.96
N LEU A 58 -23.40 -1.96 9.10
CA LEU A 58 -23.80 -3.07 9.98
C LEU A 58 -24.68 -2.61 11.17
N GLY A 59 -24.92 -1.32 11.27
CA GLY A 59 -25.65 -0.72 12.40
C GLY A 59 -24.74 -0.40 13.59
N ALA A 60 -25.29 0.30 14.57
CA ALA A 60 -24.58 0.74 15.79
C ALA A 60 -23.25 1.49 15.51
N GLY A 61 -23.18 2.18 14.38
CA GLY A 61 -21.98 2.91 13.96
C GLY A 61 -20.88 2.05 13.32
N PHE A 62 -21.10 0.74 13.16
CA PHE A 62 -20.16 -0.16 12.48
C PHE A 62 -20.43 -0.24 10.98
N ALA A 63 -19.37 -0.28 10.19
CA ALA A 63 -19.41 -0.54 8.78
C ALA A 63 -18.20 -1.38 8.33
N LEU A 64 -18.37 -2.17 7.27
CA LEU A 64 -17.30 -2.83 6.55
C LEU A 64 -17.18 -2.20 5.16
N GLN A 65 -15.95 -1.97 4.75
CA GLN A 65 -15.67 -1.33 3.46
C GLN A 65 -14.55 -2.09 2.72
N PRO A 66 -14.90 -3.16 1.98
CA PRO A 66 -13.96 -3.72 1.01
C PRO A 66 -13.67 -2.71 -0.10
N THR A 67 -12.39 -2.66 -0.48
CA THR A 67 -11.87 -1.76 -1.51
C THR A 67 -10.95 -2.51 -2.44
N LEU A 68 -11.03 -2.24 -3.73
CA LEU A 68 -10.09 -2.70 -4.74
C LEU A 68 -9.44 -1.48 -5.37
N THR A 69 -8.14 -1.31 -5.18
CA THR A 69 -7.40 -0.14 -5.64
C THR A 69 -6.17 -0.51 -6.46
N TYR A 70 -5.87 0.32 -7.44
CA TYR A 70 -4.52 0.42 -7.96
C TYR A 70 -3.80 1.52 -7.21
N GLN A 71 -2.68 1.19 -6.57
CA GLN A 71 -1.88 2.16 -5.85
C GLN A 71 -0.40 2.02 -6.16
N VAL A 72 0.29 3.15 -6.18
CA VAL A 72 1.73 3.20 -6.32
C VAL A 72 2.35 3.46 -4.96
N LYS A 73 3.29 2.60 -4.56
CA LYS A 73 4.14 2.78 -3.38
C LYS A 73 5.58 2.94 -3.82
N GLY A 74 6.36 3.69 -3.08
CA GLY A 74 7.76 3.91 -3.43
C GLY A 74 8.54 4.53 -2.30
N ALA A 75 9.85 4.51 -2.47
CA ALA A 75 10.77 5.19 -1.59
C ALA A 75 12.04 5.59 -2.37
N SER A 76 12.70 6.61 -1.88
CA SER A 76 14.02 7.02 -2.36
C SER A 76 14.98 7.05 -1.18
N VAL A 77 16.04 6.27 -1.27
CA VAL A 77 17.05 6.17 -0.23
C VAL A 77 18.38 6.67 -0.80
N LYS A 78 18.99 7.66 -0.15
CA LYS A 78 20.37 8.05 -0.39
C LYS A 78 21.27 7.19 0.48
N GLN A 79 22.18 6.45 -0.14
CA GLN A 79 23.03 5.49 0.55
C GLN A 79 24.46 6.01 0.77
N SER A 80 24.88 6.97 -0.04
CA SER A 80 26.13 7.70 0.01
C SER A 80 25.99 8.94 -0.85
N ASN A 81 26.95 9.87 -0.80
CA ASN A 81 26.90 11.09 -1.62
C ASN A 81 26.75 10.82 -3.13
N ASP A 82 27.11 9.60 -3.59
CA ASP A 82 27.10 9.22 -5.00
C ASP A 82 26.05 8.17 -5.39
N ILE A 83 25.33 7.58 -4.43
CA ILE A 83 24.38 6.49 -4.70
C ILE A 83 22.99 6.85 -4.20
N THR A 84 22.04 6.96 -5.12
CA THR A 84 20.61 7.12 -4.81
C THR A 84 19.84 5.94 -5.39
N SER A 85 19.07 5.25 -4.56
CA SER A 85 18.16 4.19 -5.00
C SER A 85 16.72 4.69 -4.91
N THR A 86 16.02 4.64 -6.02
CA THR A 86 14.58 4.96 -6.08
C THR A 86 13.80 3.74 -6.53
N SER A 87 12.90 3.30 -5.68
CA SER A 87 12.02 2.16 -5.92
C SER A 87 10.57 2.64 -6.01
N LYS A 88 9.86 2.24 -7.07
CA LYS A 88 8.42 2.45 -7.23
C LYS A 88 7.77 1.15 -7.64
N THR A 89 6.61 0.83 -7.06
CA THR A 89 5.83 -0.36 -7.42
C THR A 89 4.35 0.00 -7.45
N GLY A 90 3.70 -0.34 -8.56
CA GLY A 90 2.25 -0.30 -8.68
C GLY A 90 1.66 -1.65 -8.25
N PHE A 91 0.73 -1.60 -7.32
CA PHE A 91 0.02 -2.75 -6.76
C PHE A 91 -1.46 -2.68 -7.11
N VAL A 92 -2.03 -3.83 -7.42
CA VAL A 92 -3.48 -4.03 -7.29
C VAL A 92 -3.69 -4.56 -5.89
N GLU A 93 -4.38 -3.80 -5.05
CA GLU A 93 -4.59 -4.09 -3.63
C GLU A 93 -6.07 -4.30 -3.34
N LEU A 94 -6.36 -5.39 -2.64
CA LEU A 94 -7.65 -5.67 -2.04
C LEU A 94 -7.53 -5.43 -0.53
N SER A 95 -8.40 -4.59 0.01
CA SER A 95 -8.46 -4.29 1.44
C SER A 95 -9.87 -4.43 1.98
N VAL A 96 -9.99 -4.55 3.30
CA VAL A 96 -11.27 -4.53 4.00
C VAL A 96 -11.16 -3.62 5.22
N GLY A 97 -11.74 -2.44 5.12
CA GLY A 97 -11.82 -1.49 6.22
C GLY A 97 -12.93 -1.85 7.19
N ALA A 98 -12.62 -2.12 8.45
CA ALA A 98 -13.58 -2.19 9.53
C ALA A 98 -13.67 -0.80 10.20
N GLN A 99 -14.79 -0.14 10.05
CA GLN A 99 -15.03 1.22 10.52
C GLN A 99 -15.95 1.22 11.73
N TRP A 100 -15.72 2.15 12.65
CA TRP A 100 -16.61 2.44 13.75
C TRP A 100 -16.67 3.94 14.02
N GLY A 101 -17.87 4.48 14.18
CA GLY A 101 -18.08 5.88 14.52
C GLY A 101 -19.56 6.23 14.68
N PRO A 102 -19.90 7.24 15.49
CA PRO A 102 -21.27 7.68 15.70
C PRO A 102 -21.83 8.39 14.46
N ASP A 103 -23.08 8.10 14.14
CA ASP A 103 -23.84 8.82 13.12
C ASP A 103 -24.38 10.14 13.70
N LEU A 104 -23.90 11.26 13.19
CA LEU A 104 -24.31 12.61 13.59
C LEU A 104 -25.07 13.30 12.43
N LEU A 105 -26.25 12.81 12.10
CA LEU A 105 -27.18 13.36 11.09
C LEU A 105 -26.56 13.68 9.71
N VAL A 106 -25.62 14.62 9.66
CA VAL A 106 -25.00 15.12 8.42
C VAL A 106 -23.60 14.56 8.21
N PHE A 107 -22.88 14.28 9.30
CA PHE A 107 -21.53 13.75 9.22
C PHE A 107 -21.33 12.62 10.22
N ARG A 108 -20.44 11.69 9.88
CA ARG A 108 -20.05 10.55 10.69
C ARG A 108 -18.54 10.53 10.80
N PRO A 109 -17.94 10.99 11.91
CA PRO A 109 -16.54 10.72 12.19
C PRO A 109 -16.35 9.24 12.48
N TYR A 110 -15.28 8.64 11.98
CA TYR A 110 -15.02 7.21 12.20
C TYR A 110 -13.54 6.91 12.37
N LEU A 111 -13.27 5.89 13.15
CA LEU A 111 -11.99 5.19 13.20
C LEU A 111 -12.07 3.94 12.34
N PHE A 112 -10.95 3.49 11.81
CA PHE A 112 -10.94 2.25 11.05
C PHE A 112 -9.61 1.51 11.14
N VAL A 113 -9.69 0.20 10.94
CA VAL A 113 -8.56 -0.69 10.71
C VAL A 113 -8.78 -1.40 9.38
N GLU A 114 -7.74 -1.50 8.59
CA GLU A 114 -7.81 -1.97 7.21
C GLU A 114 -6.67 -2.95 6.91
N PRO A 115 -6.84 -4.26 7.13
CA PRO A 115 -5.97 -5.27 6.57
C PRO A 115 -6.09 -5.28 5.04
N TYR A 116 -4.96 -5.54 4.37
CA TYR A 116 -4.90 -5.59 2.92
C TYR A 116 -3.90 -6.62 2.42
N VAL A 117 -4.13 -7.04 1.18
CA VAL A 117 -3.22 -7.84 0.37
C VAL A 117 -3.16 -7.25 -1.02
N GLY A 118 -1.96 -7.18 -1.60
CA GLY A 118 -1.74 -6.60 -2.91
C GLY A 118 -0.81 -7.44 -3.77
N TYR A 119 -0.94 -7.29 -5.07
CA TYR A 119 -0.06 -7.90 -6.04
C TYR A 119 0.59 -6.84 -6.92
N GLY A 120 1.93 -6.85 -6.97
CA GLY A 120 2.73 -5.94 -7.78
C GLY A 120 2.60 -6.25 -9.26
N VAL A 121 2.01 -5.33 -9.99
CA VAL A 121 1.75 -5.43 -11.45
C VAL A 121 2.72 -4.60 -12.26
N SER A 122 3.34 -3.60 -11.66
CA SER A 122 4.37 -2.78 -12.30
C SER A 122 5.46 -2.43 -11.28
N GLY A 123 6.68 -2.29 -11.75
CA GLY A 123 7.80 -1.90 -10.89
C GLY A 123 8.85 -1.13 -11.68
N THR A 124 9.43 -0.13 -11.05
CA THR A 124 10.57 0.61 -11.59
C THR A 124 11.59 0.79 -10.48
N GLU A 125 12.77 0.24 -10.72
CA GLU A 125 13.95 0.43 -9.88
C GLU A 125 14.91 1.36 -10.64
N LYS A 126 15.35 2.42 -9.98
CA LYS A 126 16.36 3.33 -10.53
C LYS A 126 17.50 3.46 -9.53
N LEU A 127 18.62 2.92 -9.89
CA LEU A 127 19.89 3.12 -9.19
C LEU A 127 20.60 4.30 -9.87
N GLY A 128 20.80 5.39 -9.17
CA GLY A 128 21.65 6.49 -9.59
C GLY A 128 23.04 6.29 -8.98
N TRP A 129 24.03 6.06 -9.81
CA TRP A 129 25.43 5.92 -9.38
C TRP A 129 26.33 6.70 -10.33
N SER A 130 27.05 7.69 -9.80
CA SER A 130 27.74 8.70 -10.62
C SER A 130 28.94 8.16 -11.44
N ASN A 131 29.47 6.97 -11.10
CA ASN A 131 30.71 6.45 -11.68
C ASN A 131 30.58 5.05 -12.29
N ILE A 132 29.40 4.67 -12.77
CA ILE A 132 29.14 3.36 -13.41
C ILE A 132 28.62 3.54 -14.83
N SER A 133 28.99 2.63 -15.74
CA SER A 133 28.47 2.62 -17.11
C SER A 133 26.95 2.37 -17.14
N GLU A 134 26.25 2.98 -18.09
CA GLU A 134 24.78 2.86 -18.26
C GLU A 134 24.35 1.41 -18.44
N ASP A 135 25.13 0.59 -19.12
CA ASP A 135 24.82 -0.84 -19.34
C ASP A 135 24.82 -1.64 -18.03
N LEU A 136 25.79 -1.38 -17.15
CA LEU A 136 25.83 -2.01 -15.83
C LEU A 136 24.66 -1.53 -14.95
N LEU A 137 24.33 -0.23 -14.97
CA LEU A 137 23.16 0.30 -14.27
C LEU A 137 21.87 -0.36 -14.73
N LYS A 138 21.69 -0.53 -16.04
CA LYS A 138 20.50 -1.20 -16.61
C LYS A 138 20.41 -2.66 -16.16
N LYS A 139 21.54 -3.37 -16.14
CA LYS A 139 21.61 -4.76 -15.67
C LYS A 139 21.24 -4.87 -14.18
N TYR A 140 21.75 -4.01 -13.32
CA TYR A 140 21.42 -3.97 -11.90
C TYR A 140 19.92 -3.63 -11.67
N ASN A 141 19.38 -2.64 -12.36
CA ASN A 141 17.99 -2.26 -12.25
C ASN A 141 17.04 -3.41 -12.65
N THR A 142 17.36 -4.16 -13.69
CA THR A 142 16.61 -5.33 -14.11
C THR A 142 16.66 -6.43 -13.04
N ALA A 143 17.85 -6.75 -12.55
CA ALA A 143 18.04 -7.79 -11.53
C ALA A 143 17.34 -7.43 -10.21
N LEU A 144 17.33 -6.17 -9.79
CA LEU A 144 16.60 -5.70 -8.60
C LEU A 144 15.08 -5.80 -8.80
N THR A 145 14.58 -5.46 -9.99
CA THR A 145 13.16 -5.60 -10.31
C THR A 145 12.71 -7.07 -10.24
N ASP A 146 13.52 -7.99 -10.73
CA ASP A 146 13.24 -9.42 -10.70
C ASP A 146 13.36 -10.03 -9.29
N ALA A 147 14.21 -9.46 -8.44
CA ALA A 147 14.36 -9.88 -7.05
C ALA A 147 13.23 -9.39 -6.14
N LYS A 148 12.38 -8.48 -6.62
CA LYS A 148 11.30 -7.89 -5.83
C LYS A 148 10.17 -8.87 -5.55
N ASN A 149 9.65 -8.85 -4.33
CA ASN A 149 8.42 -9.57 -4.00
C ASN A 149 7.23 -8.90 -4.67
N LYS A 150 6.46 -9.69 -5.42
CA LYS A 150 5.21 -9.21 -6.05
C LYS A 150 4.03 -9.24 -5.10
N LEU A 151 4.06 -10.11 -4.10
CA LEU A 151 3.00 -10.16 -3.09
C LEU A 151 3.34 -9.23 -1.94
N GLU A 152 2.38 -8.35 -1.61
CA GLU A 152 2.42 -7.54 -0.40
C GLU A 152 1.21 -7.84 0.48
N TYR A 153 1.36 -7.65 1.77
CA TYR A 153 0.28 -7.68 2.74
C TYR A 153 0.64 -6.77 3.92
N GLY A 154 -0.37 -6.23 4.56
CA GLY A 154 -0.16 -5.29 5.64
C GLY A 154 -1.43 -4.92 6.34
N VAL A 155 -1.31 -3.92 7.18
CA VAL A 155 -2.41 -3.33 7.91
C VAL A 155 -2.30 -1.81 7.88
N GLY A 156 -3.42 -1.16 7.74
CA GLY A 156 -3.57 0.27 7.94
C GLY A 156 -4.55 0.55 9.07
N GLY A 157 -4.50 1.75 9.59
CA GLY A 157 -5.45 2.23 10.57
C GLY A 157 -5.47 3.74 10.56
N GLY A 158 -6.63 4.31 10.84
CA GLY A 158 -6.76 5.75 10.74
C GLY A 158 -8.11 6.26 11.19
N LEU A 159 -8.36 7.48 10.80
CA LEU A 159 -9.59 8.19 11.08
C LEU A 159 -10.11 8.85 9.80
N GLY A 160 -11.41 9.07 9.76
CA GLY A 160 -12.07 9.72 8.65
C GLY A 160 -13.35 10.39 9.07
N VAL A 161 -13.91 11.11 8.13
CA VAL A 161 -15.23 11.71 8.22
C VAL A 161 -16.03 11.37 6.98
N GLU A 162 -17.25 10.92 7.17
CA GLU A 162 -18.23 10.72 6.12
C GLU A 162 -19.26 11.85 6.20
N ILE A 163 -19.52 12.49 5.07
CA ILE A 163 -20.41 13.65 4.94
C ILE A 163 -21.60 13.25 4.09
N ALA A 164 -22.80 13.53 4.59
CA ALA A 164 -24.09 13.24 3.93
C ALA A 164 -24.20 11.78 3.43
N ARG A 165 -23.48 10.85 4.03
CA ARG A 165 -23.36 9.42 3.64
C ARG A 165 -22.79 9.14 2.25
N HIS A 166 -22.29 10.17 1.56
CA HIS A 166 -21.79 10.04 0.18
C HIS A 166 -20.32 10.37 0.02
N ILE A 167 -19.76 11.24 0.84
CA ILE A 167 -18.38 11.70 0.70
C ILE A 167 -17.59 11.27 1.94
N GLN A 168 -16.52 10.51 1.74
CA GLN A 168 -15.60 10.14 2.80
C GLN A 168 -14.24 10.78 2.56
N LEU A 169 -13.70 11.45 3.58
CA LEU A 169 -12.33 11.89 3.65
C LEU A 169 -11.64 11.13 4.78
N SER A 170 -10.50 10.50 4.51
CA SER A 170 -9.77 9.71 5.52
C SER A 170 -8.27 9.93 5.47
N CYS A 171 -7.65 9.76 6.63
CA CYS A 171 -6.21 9.72 6.81
C CYS A 171 -5.85 8.42 7.52
N GLN A 172 -4.89 7.70 6.97
CA GLN A 172 -4.50 6.35 7.37
C GLN A 172 -2.98 6.23 7.50
N LEU A 173 -2.52 5.66 8.58
CA LEU A 173 -1.16 5.11 8.67
C LEU A 173 -1.19 3.68 8.18
N PHE A 174 -0.21 3.27 7.39
CA PHE A 174 -0.11 1.91 6.91
C PHE A 174 1.29 1.34 7.07
N ARG A 175 1.36 0.03 7.21
CA ARG A 175 2.62 -0.72 7.26
C ARG A 175 2.47 -2.04 6.52
N ASN A 176 3.35 -2.27 5.55
CA ASN A 176 3.50 -3.56 4.91
C ASN A 176 4.34 -4.49 5.77
N PHE A 177 3.99 -5.77 5.76
CA PHE A 177 4.76 -6.83 6.41
C PHE A 177 5.59 -7.61 5.38
N GLY A 178 6.53 -8.40 5.88
CA GLY A 178 7.44 -9.17 5.05
C GLY A 178 8.60 -8.35 4.49
N LEU A 179 9.31 -8.95 3.57
CA LEU A 179 10.50 -8.36 2.94
C LEU A 179 10.15 -7.85 1.55
N LEU A 180 10.64 -6.66 1.20
CA LEU A 180 10.45 -6.06 -0.11
C LEU A 180 11.15 -6.86 -1.22
N TYR A 181 12.30 -7.46 -0.91
CA TYR A 181 13.10 -8.26 -1.84
C TYR A 181 13.26 -9.70 -1.37
N LYS A 182 13.36 -10.62 -2.32
CA LYS A 182 13.67 -12.03 -2.08
C LYS A 182 15.15 -12.15 -1.73
N GLN A 183 15.46 -12.57 -0.51
CA GLN A 183 16.85 -12.64 -0.03
C GLN A 183 17.69 -13.69 -0.72
N ASP A 184 17.08 -14.77 -1.20
CA ASP A 184 17.74 -15.83 -1.98
C ASP A 184 18.42 -15.30 -3.26
N LYS A 185 17.84 -14.27 -3.88
CA LYS A 185 18.37 -13.63 -5.09
C LYS A 185 19.64 -12.80 -4.84
N PHE A 186 19.86 -12.32 -3.61
CA PHE A 186 21.06 -11.55 -3.25
C PHE A 186 22.32 -12.41 -2.95
N GLY A 187 22.18 -13.73 -2.93
CA GLY A 187 23.31 -14.65 -2.75
C GLY A 187 24.10 -14.96 -4.02
N GLU A 188 23.57 -14.62 -5.19
CA GLU A 188 24.09 -15.03 -6.50
C GLU A 188 24.42 -13.82 -7.40
N GLY A 189 25.55 -13.93 -8.13
CA GLY A 189 25.91 -13.03 -9.21
C GLY A 189 26.17 -11.57 -8.81
N ASP A 190 25.71 -10.66 -9.64
CA ASP A 190 25.99 -9.23 -9.51
C ASP A 190 25.30 -8.58 -8.29
N LEU A 191 24.19 -9.16 -7.81
CA LEU A 191 23.45 -8.64 -6.65
C LEU A 191 24.19 -8.87 -5.32
N ALA A 192 25.14 -9.79 -5.26
CA ALA A 192 25.94 -10.00 -4.05
C ALA A 192 26.72 -8.73 -3.63
N LYS A 193 27.13 -7.92 -4.59
CA LYS A 193 27.85 -6.68 -4.35
C LYS A 193 27.00 -5.56 -3.72
N VAL A 194 25.69 -5.61 -3.95
CA VAL A 194 24.73 -4.60 -3.43
C VAL A 194 23.93 -5.12 -2.24
N LYS A 195 24.17 -6.38 -1.82
CA LYS A 195 23.47 -7.01 -0.70
C LYS A 195 23.48 -6.15 0.55
N THR A 196 24.65 -5.63 0.94
CA THR A 196 24.81 -4.81 2.15
C THR A 196 23.96 -3.54 2.12
N ALA A 197 23.66 -3.05 0.93
CA ALA A 197 22.87 -1.86 0.69
C ALA A 197 21.37 -2.09 0.91
N TYR A 198 20.91 -3.31 0.64
CA TYR A 198 19.50 -3.71 0.74
C TYR A 198 19.22 -4.58 1.96
N ASP A 199 20.26 -4.95 2.70
CA ASP A 199 20.15 -5.73 3.93
C ASP A 199 19.57 -4.84 5.04
N GLY A 200 18.47 -5.30 5.64
CA GLY A 200 17.74 -4.57 6.67
C GLY A 200 16.60 -3.69 6.15
N LEU A 201 16.47 -3.46 4.85
CA LEU A 201 15.30 -2.82 4.27
C LEU A 201 14.12 -3.78 4.31
N LYS A 202 13.07 -3.43 5.08
CA LYS A 202 11.91 -4.29 5.27
C LYS A 202 10.91 -4.09 4.13
N ASN A 203 9.97 -3.18 4.30
CA ASN A 203 8.91 -2.97 3.32
C ASN A 203 8.40 -1.53 3.40
N TYR A 204 7.40 -1.21 2.59
CA TYR A 204 6.80 0.12 2.59
C TYR A 204 5.99 0.40 3.84
N GLN A 205 6.07 1.64 4.31
CA GLN A 205 5.20 2.21 5.33
C GLN A 205 4.92 3.66 4.98
N GLY A 206 3.87 4.24 5.58
CA GLY A 206 3.57 5.63 5.32
C GLY A 206 2.17 6.07 5.70
N VAL A 207 1.72 7.11 5.03
CA VAL A 207 0.42 7.73 5.22
C VAL A 207 -0.36 7.70 3.92
N LYS A 208 -1.67 7.41 3.99
CA LYS A 208 -2.60 7.57 2.87
C LYS A 208 -3.63 8.64 3.23
N ILE A 209 -3.95 9.48 2.27
CA ILE A 209 -5.05 10.45 2.38
C ILE A 209 -6.01 10.12 1.24
N ASN A 210 -7.26 9.79 1.57
CA ASN A 210 -8.25 9.29 0.62
C ASN A 210 -9.50 10.13 0.61
N LEU A 211 -10.04 10.28 -0.58
CA LEU A 211 -11.38 10.78 -0.85
C LEU A 211 -12.17 9.65 -1.52
N ALA A 212 -13.33 9.30 -0.98
CA ALA A 212 -14.26 8.39 -1.63
C ALA A 212 -15.61 9.09 -1.86
N ILE A 213 -16.24 8.75 -2.97
CA ILE A 213 -17.60 9.17 -3.33
C ILE A 213 -18.45 7.90 -3.43
N LEU A 214 -19.46 7.79 -2.57
CA LEU A 214 -20.38 6.65 -2.44
C LEU A 214 -21.73 6.99 -3.08
N PHE A 215 -22.32 6.00 -3.72
CA PHE A 215 -23.61 6.13 -4.42
C PHE A 215 -24.67 5.21 -3.83
#